data_2b5179e54a09322ef6e215f4dc3a98a0
#
_entry.id   2b5179e54a09322ef6e215f4dc3a98a0
#
_cell.length_a   1.000
_cell.length_b   1.000
_cell.length_c   1.000
_cell.angle_alpha   90.00
_cell.angle_beta   90.00
_cell.angle_gamma   90.00
#
_symmetry.space_group_name_H-M   'P 1'
#
loop_
_entity.id
_entity.type
_entity.pdbx_description
1 polymer ?
#
loop_
_entity_poly.entity_id
_entity_poly.type
_entity_poly.pdbx_seq_one_letter_code
_entity_poly.pdbx_strand_id
1 'polypeptide(L)'
;MKLRTNRSKCVLVVAGVILTAGLALAQERQGAPGGAPAGPGRGGRGPATPPLIMTSSAWEDGGVIPDKYTQAAGPTSPSPELKFSQVPMGTQSLVLLMHDPEPVLNKGSKMDITHWLVWNIPATSTGLPEGMAQGELPDGTRQISLRSTGYMGPGAGPGPYHHYTFELYALDTKLDIPMPQPAQAADTRTAIVNAMDGHVLGKAVLVARFHRELRKARQRARDSCPLFLEE
;
A
#
# COMPACT_ATOMS: atom_id res chain seq x y z
N MET A 1 -59.73 12.14 5.51
CA MET A 1 -58.28 12.32 5.49
C MET A 1 -57.83 12.52 6.94
N LYS A 2 -57.33 11.47 7.60
CA LYS A 2 -57.02 11.46 9.05
C LYS A 2 -55.49 11.42 9.23
N LEU A 3 -54.92 12.49 9.80
CA LEU A 3 -53.54 12.51 10.26
C LEU A 3 -53.43 11.67 11.54
N ARG A 4 -52.54 10.70 11.54
CA ARG A 4 -52.10 9.98 12.75
C ARG A 4 -50.78 10.57 13.23
N THR A 5 -50.83 11.25 14.37
CA THR A 5 -49.69 11.68 15.14
C THR A 5 -49.14 10.51 15.98
N ASN A 6 -47.92 10.10 15.76
CA ASN A 6 -47.24 9.07 16.57
C ASN A 6 -46.39 9.75 17.63
N ARG A 7 -46.82 9.67 18.90
CA ARG A 7 -46.10 10.18 20.07
C ARG A 7 -45.14 9.08 20.57
N SER A 8 -43.84 9.23 20.36
CA SER A 8 -42.84 8.40 21.03
C SER A 8 -42.64 8.84 22.46
N LYS A 9 -42.83 7.90 23.38
CA LYS A 9 -42.61 8.06 24.81
C LYS A 9 -41.13 7.93 25.14
N CYS A 10 -40.50 8.97 25.69
CA CYS A 10 -39.18 8.90 26.32
C CYS A 10 -39.33 8.19 27.67
N VAL A 11 -38.60 7.11 27.85
CA VAL A 11 -38.42 6.45 29.15
C VAL A 11 -37.07 6.91 29.70
N LEU A 12 -37.12 7.63 30.83
CA LEU A 12 -35.98 8.06 31.61
C LEU A 12 -35.60 6.91 32.54
N VAL A 13 -34.41 6.31 32.36
CA VAL A 13 -33.84 5.36 33.33
C VAL A 13 -32.84 6.12 34.19
N VAL A 14 -33.17 6.28 35.45
CA VAL A 14 -32.27 6.79 36.50
C VAL A 14 -31.50 5.63 37.06
N ALA A 15 -30.21 5.54 36.80
CA ALA A 15 -29.33 4.58 37.41
C ALA A 15 -28.68 5.19 38.69
N GLY A 16 -29.04 4.67 39.83
CA GLY A 16 -28.44 5.06 41.10
C GLY A 16 -27.03 4.50 41.25
N VAL A 17 -26.10 5.37 41.63
CA VAL A 17 -24.73 5.02 42.00
C VAL A 17 -24.70 4.67 43.50
N ILE A 18 -24.41 3.42 43.83
CA ILE A 18 -24.12 3.00 45.23
C ILE A 18 -22.59 3.02 45.40
N LEU A 19 -22.13 3.94 46.22
CA LEU A 19 -20.74 4.05 46.65
C LEU A 19 -20.54 3.09 47.86
N THR A 20 -19.79 2.00 47.67
CA THR A 20 -19.31 1.16 48.80
C THR A 20 -17.82 1.42 49.01
N ALA A 21 -17.50 2.08 50.12
CA ALA A 21 -16.15 2.23 50.60
C ALA A 21 -15.67 0.90 51.27
N GLY A 22 -14.73 0.21 50.58
CA GLY A 22 -14.06 -0.96 51.15
C GLY A 22 -12.72 -0.58 51.76
N LEU A 23 -12.60 -0.68 53.09
CA LEU A 23 -11.33 -0.63 53.81
C LEU A 23 -10.51 -1.88 53.43
N ALA A 24 -9.36 -1.69 52.80
CA ALA A 24 -8.38 -2.76 52.60
C ALA A 24 -7.37 -2.73 53.74
N LEU A 25 -7.43 -3.76 54.60
CA LEU A 25 -6.39 -4.08 55.58
C LEU A 25 -5.15 -4.59 54.83
N ALA A 26 -4.04 -3.89 55.00
CA ALA A 26 -2.73 -4.36 54.55
C ALA A 26 -2.27 -5.54 55.39
N GLN A 27 -2.12 -6.72 54.79
CA GLN A 27 -1.54 -7.91 55.42
C GLN A 27 -0.14 -8.10 54.85
N GLU A 28 0.86 -7.75 55.64
CA GLU A 28 2.26 -8.08 55.36
C GLU A 28 2.41 -9.61 55.33
N ARG A 29 2.71 -10.16 54.15
CA ARG A 29 3.26 -11.51 53.99
C ARG A 29 4.76 -11.42 53.76
N GLN A 30 5.53 -11.69 54.80
CA GLN A 30 6.89 -12.18 54.68
C GLN A 30 6.84 -13.57 54.06
N GLY A 31 7.32 -13.69 52.82
CA GLY A 31 7.42 -14.97 52.09
C GLY A 31 8.78 -15.09 51.45
N ALA A 32 9.43 -16.22 51.67
CA ALA A 32 10.77 -16.63 51.27
C ALA A 32 11.10 -16.47 49.77
N PRO A 33 12.38 -16.47 49.39
CA PRO A 33 12.82 -16.34 48.01
C PRO A 33 12.58 -17.65 47.25
N GLY A 34 11.39 -17.82 46.70
CA GLY A 34 11.11 -18.84 45.71
C GLY A 34 11.59 -18.36 44.35
N GLY A 35 12.58 -19.04 43.77
CA GLY A 35 13.06 -18.78 42.41
C GLY A 35 11.91 -18.87 41.41
N ALA A 36 11.65 -17.79 40.66
CA ALA A 36 10.74 -17.80 39.55
C ALA A 36 11.22 -18.84 38.50
N PRO A 37 10.32 -19.67 37.93
CA PRO A 37 10.71 -20.54 36.84
C PRO A 37 11.21 -19.67 35.69
N ALA A 38 12.41 -19.97 35.21
CA ALA A 38 12.96 -19.36 34.02
C ALA A 38 11.94 -19.53 32.89
N GLY A 39 11.33 -18.43 32.46
CA GLY A 39 10.46 -18.42 31.24
C GLY A 39 11.23 -18.99 30.06
N PRO A 40 10.53 -19.56 29.06
CA PRO A 40 11.18 -20.12 27.88
C PRO A 40 12.14 -19.08 27.30
N GLY A 41 13.43 -19.42 27.26
CA GLY A 41 14.49 -18.53 26.83
C GLY A 41 14.09 -17.88 25.52
N ARG A 42 14.15 -16.55 25.46
CA ARG A 42 14.09 -15.84 24.19
C ARG A 42 15.21 -16.43 23.35
N GLY A 43 14.79 -17.32 22.37
CA GLY A 43 15.70 -17.88 21.40
C GLY A 43 16.54 -16.73 20.85
N GLY A 44 17.87 -16.84 20.96
CA GLY A 44 18.78 -15.81 20.52
C GLY A 44 18.42 -15.47 19.07
N ARG A 45 18.05 -14.21 18.80
CA ARG A 45 17.98 -13.71 17.44
C ARG A 45 19.35 -13.95 16.85
N GLY A 46 19.44 -14.83 15.85
CA GLY A 46 20.61 -14.93 15.01
C GLY A 46 21.00 -13.53 14.49
N PRO A 47 22.21 -13.35 13.94
CA PRO A 47 22.64 -12.06 13.40
C PRO A 47 21.53 -11.51 12.50
N ALA A 48 21.08 -10.27 12.81
CA ALA A 48 19.98 -9.64 12.06
C ALA A 48 20.39 -9.54 10.59
N THR A 49 19.65 -10.22 9.71
CA THR A 49 19.82 -10.05 8.26
C THR A 49 19.55 -8.58 7.94
N PRO A 50 20.43 -7.90 7.18
CA PRO A 50 20.17 -6.53 6.76
C PRO A 50 18.80 -6.43 6.09
N PRO A 51 18.02 -5.37 6.36
CA PRO A 51 16.71 -5.23 5.74
C PRO A 51 16.85 -4.99 4.24
N LEU A 52 15.94 -5.58 3.43
CA LEU A 52 15.79 -5.21 2.01
C LEU A 52 15.52 -3.70 1.92
N ILE A 53 16.16 -3.01 0.99
CA ILE A 53 16.00 -1.57 0.80
C ILE A 53 15.50 -1.28 -0.61
N MET A 54 14.55 -0.36 -0.71
CA MET A 54 14.08 0.22 -1.98
C MET A 54 14.13 1.74 -1.88
N THR A 55 14.68 2.39 -2.90
CA THR A 55 14.77 3.86 -3.00
C THR A 55 14.45 4.32 -4.42
N SER A 56 14.18 5.61 -4.59
CA SER A 56 14.09 6.29 -5.88
C SER A 56 15.02 7.50 -5.89
N SER A 57 15.59 7.80 -7.05
CA SER A 57 16.33 9.07 -7.25
C SER A 57 15.40 10.26 -7.48
N ALA A 58 14.11 10.00 -7.73
CA ALA A 58 13.13 11.01 -8.09
C ALA A 58 12.43 11.68 -6.90
N TRP A 59 12.32 10.99 -5.75
CA TRP A 59 11.76 11.52 -4.50
C TRP A 59 12.31 10.73 -3.30
N GLU A 60 12.30 11.35 -2.13
CA GLU A 60 12.58 10.71 -0.84
C GLU A 60 11.32 10.02 -0.29
N ASP A 61 11.49 9.05 0.61
CA ASP A 61 10.36 8.35 1.24
C ASP A 61 9.37 9.34 1.89
N GLY A 62 8.09 9.20 1.56
CA GLY A 62 7.04 10.16 1.93
C GLY A 62 7.06 11.48 1.16
N GLY A 63 7.95 11.66 0.19
CA GLY A 63 8.06 12.86 -0.64
C GLY A 63 6.98 12.96 -1.72
N VAL A 64 6.96 14.09 -2.44
CA VAL A 64 6.05 14.33 -3.57
C VAL A 64 6.69 13.79 -4.84
N ILE A 65 5.99 12.88 -5.52
CA ILE A 65 6.46 12.34 -6.80
C ILE A 65 6.37 13.42 -7.90
N PRO A 66 7.43 13.59 -8.73
CA PRO A 66 7.41 14.57 -9.81
C PRO A 66 6.32 14.31 -10.85
N ASP A 67 5.72 15.40 -11.37
CA ASP A 67 4.63 15.36 -12.35
C ASP A 67 4.92 14.44 -13.54
N LYS A 68 6.19 14.33 -14.00
CA LYS A 68 6.57 13.51 -15.16
C LYS A 68 6.22 12.02 -15.00
N TYR A 69 6.14 11.54 -13.76
CA TYR A 69 5.78 10.15 -13.46
C TYR A 69 4.29 9.95 -13.15
N THR A 70 3.48 10.98 -13.30
CA THR A 70 2.07 10.98 -12.91
C THR A 70 1.16 11.17 -14.13
N GLN A 71 -0.13 10.92 -13.96
CA GLN A 71 -1.13 11.22 -15.00
C GLN A 71 -1.22 12.74 -15.30
N ALA A 72 -0.52 13.58 -14.53
CA ALA A 72 -0.35 14.99 -14.86
C ALA A 72 0.54 15.19 -16.09
N ALA A 73 1.48 14.32 -16.40
CA ALA A 73 2.27 14.36 -17.64
C ALA A 73 1.53 13.76 -18.84
N GLY A 74 0.45 13.01 -18.61
CA GLY A 74 -0.32 12.35 -19.67
C GLY A 74 -0.56 10.86 -19.36
N PRO A 75 -1.30 10.16 -20.24
CA PRO A 75 -1.66 8.76 -20.04
C PRO A 75 -0.47 7.80 -20.16
N THR A 76 0.61 8.22 -20.79
CA THR A 76 1.82 7.43 -21.07
C THR A 76 3.02 7.93 -20.28
N SER A 77 2.79 8.42 -19.05
CA SER A 77 3.89 8.81 -18.16
C SER A 77 4.85 7.63 -17.92
N PRO A 78 6.18 7.86 -17.95
CA PRO A 78 7.15 6.82 -17.71
C PRO A 78 7.08 6.31 -16.26
N SER A 79 7.44 5.06 -16.03
CA SER A 79 7.70 4.56 -14.67
C SER A 79 8.93 5.26 -14.08
N PRO A 80 8.98 5.50 -12.77
CA PRO A 80 10.18 6.02 -12.14
C PRO A 80 11.28 4.96 -12.05
N GLU A 81 12.55 5.40 -11.97
CA GLU A 81 13.65 4.55 -11.55
C GLU A 81 13.46 4.14 -10.09
N LEU A 82 13.61 2.83 -9.82
CA LEU A 82 13.69 2.28 -8.47
C LEU A 82 15.01 1.54 -8.31
N LYS A 83 15.65 1.66 -7.14
CA LYS A 83 16.89 0.95 -6.79
C LYS A 83 16.63 0.00 -5.64
N PHE A 84 17.19 -1.20 -5.74
CA PHE A 84 17.10 -2.25 -4.75
C PHE A 84 18.47 -2.57 -4.19
N SER A 85 18.54 -2.79 -2.89
CA SER A 85 19.78 -3.24 -2.24
C SER A 85 19.48 -4.13 -1.05
N GLN A 86 20.50 -4.86 -0.58
CA GLN A 86 20.41 -5.81 0.53
C GLN A 86 19.34 -6.89 0.30
N VAL A 87 19.24 -7.38 -0.95
CA VAL A 87 18.34 -8.50 -1.29
C VAL A 87 18.74 -9.72 -0.44
N PRO A 88 17.80 -10.34 0.31
CA PRO A 88 18.10 -11.48 1.17
C PRO A 88 18.71 -12.66 0.41
N MET A 89 19.63 -13.36 1.06
CA MET A 89 20.18 -14.59 0.49
C MET A 89 19.08 -15.65 0.35
N GLY A 90 19.12 -16.41 -0.74
CA GLY A 90 18.07 -17.38 -1.07
C GLY A 90 16.92 -16.82 -1.90
N THR A 91 16.90 -15.50 -2.17
CA THR A 91 15.90 -14.92 -3.06
C THR A 91 16.02 -15.49 -4.48
N GLN A 92 14.89 -15.92 -5.04
CA GLN A 92 14.77 -16.40 -6.42
C GLN A 92 14.07 -15.38 -7.32
N SER A 93 13.13 -14.59 -6.77
CA SER A 93 12.46 -13.52 -7.49
C SER A 93 12.05 -12.38 -6.57
N LEU A 94 11.77 -11.22 -7.19
CA LEU A 94 11.19 -10.08 -6.48
C LEU A 94 9.80 -9.77 -7.05
N VAL A 95 8.95 -9.19 -6.19
CA VAL A 95 7.62 -8.67 -6.55
C VAL A 95 7.52 -7.23 -6.10
N LEU A 96 7.10 -6.32 -6.99
CA LEU A 96 6.77 -4.94 -6.66
C LEU A 96 5.26 -4.73 -6.79
N LEU A 97 4.63 -4.18 -5.76
CA LEU A 97 3.25 -3.73 -5.76
C LEU A 97 3.21 -2.22 -5.48
N MET A 98 2.72 -1.43 -6.44
CA MET A 98 2.37 -0.03 -6.23
C MET A 98 0.86 0.13 -6.21
N HIS A 99 0.33 0.72 -5.14
CA HIS A 99 -1.11 0.91 -4.98
C HIS A 99 -1.46 2.24 -4.27
N ASP A 100 -2.69 2.70 -4.47
CA ASP A 100 -3.28 3.87 -3.82
C ASP A 100 -4.43 3.37 -2.91
N PRO A 101 -4.27 3.42 -1.57
CA PRO A 101 -5.26 2.88 -0.62
C PRO A 101 -6.44 3.81 -0.34
N GLU A 102 -6.40 5.09 -0.76
CA GLU A 102 -7.44 6.04 -0.38
C GLU A 102 -8.74 5.93 -1.18
N PRO A 103 -8.76 5.62 -2.50
CA PRO A 103 -10.00 5.58 -3.24
C PRO A 103 -10.92 4.43 -2.84
N VAL A 104 -12.19 4.75 -2.55
CA VAL A 104 -13.24 3.75 -2.40
C VAL A 104 -13.93 3.57 -3.75
N LEU A 105 -13.50 2.57 -4.52
CA LEU A 105 -13.98 2.33 -5.89
C LEU A 105 -15.47 1.95 -5.95
N ASN A 106 -15.95 1.20 -4.95
CA ASN A 106 -17.34 0.80 -4.81
C ASN A 106 -17.73 0.85 -3.33
N LYS A 107 -18.98 1.19 -3.02
CA LYS A 107 -19.49 1.22 -1.64
C LYS A 107 -19.26 -0.15 -0.96
N GLY A 108 -18.57 -0.15 0.17
CA GLY A 108 -18.25 -1.35 0.95
C GLY A 108 -17.03 -2.13 0.46
N SER A 109 -16.40 -1.73 -0.65
CA SER A 109 -15.14 -2.32 -1.11
C SER A 109 -13.98 -1.93 -0.18
N LYS A 110 -13.14 -2.90 0.11
CA LYS A 110 -11.82 -2.70 0.74
C LYS A 110 -10.69 -2.71 -0.29
N MET A 111 -11.02 -2.87 -1.56
CA MET A 111 -10.05 -2.88 -2.66
C MET A 111 -9.61 -1.46 -2.97
N ASP A 112 -8.33 -1.30 -3.15
CA ASP A 112 -7.66 -0.08 -3.56
C ASP A 112 -7.24 -0.13 -5.04
N ILE A 113 -6.61 0.91 -5.55
CA ILE A 113 -6.18 0.96 -6.95
C ILE A 113 -4.78 0.38 -7.09
N THR A 114 -4.65 -0.67 -7.92
CA THR A 114 -3.36 -1.20 -8.34
C THR A 114 -2.80 -0.33 -9.46
N HIS A 115 -1.73 0.42 -9.14
CA HIS A 115 -1.05 1.31 -10.07
C HIS A 115 0.07 0.62 -10.84
N TRP A 116 0.78 -0.33 -10.21
CA TRP A 116 1.82 -1.11 -10.85
C TRP A 116 2.09 -2.38 -10.06
N LEU A 117 1.92 -3.50 -10.68
CA LEU A 117 2.24 -4.81 -10.15
C LEU A 117 3.26 -5.46 -11.07
N VAL A 118 4.44 -5.77 -10.54
CA VAL A 118 5.55 -6.39 -11.28
C VAL A 118 5.97 -7.64 -10.54
N TRP A 119 6.08 -8.77 -11.23
CA TRP A 119 6.47 -10.03 -10.59
C TRP A 119 7.48 -10.78 -11.42
N ASN A 120 8.13 -11.76 -10.79
CA ASN A 120 9.25 -12.51 -11.34
C ASN A 120 10.43 -11.62 -11.76
N ILE A 121 10.62 -10.47 -11.08
CA ILE A 121 11.83 -9.67 -11.24
C ILE A 121 13.02 -10.54 -10.80
N PRO A 122 14.10 -10.68 -11.61
CA PRO A 122 15.25 -11.48 -11.23
C PRO A 122 15.87 -11.07 -9.88
N ALA A 123 16.24 -12.03 -9.05
CA ALA A 123 16.86 -11.76 -7.74
C ALA A 123 18.19 -10.98 -7.84
N THR A 124 18.85 -11.02 -9.00
CA THR A 124 20.05 -10.27 -9.31
C THR A 124 19.80 -8.82 -9.72
N SER A 125 18.51 -8.43 -9.88
CA SER A 125 18.17 -7.06 -10.25
C SER A 125 18.53 -6.09 -9.12
N THR A 126 19.18 -4.99 -9.49
CA THR A 126 19.52 -3.89 -8.59
C THR A 126 18.48 -2.78 -8.64
N GLY A 127 17.39 -2.97 -9.38
CA GLY A 127 16.30 -2.00 -9.52
C GLY A 127 15.47 -2.19 -10.79
N LEU A 128 14.58 -1.24 -11.02
CA LEU A 128 13.81 -1.10 -12.26
C LEU A 128 14.19 0.22 -12.93
N PRO A 129 14.42 0.24 -14.25
CA PRO A 129 14.80 1.46 -14.96
C PRO A 129 13.65 2.45 -15.08
N GLU A 130 13.96 3.73 -15.28
CA GLU A 130 12.97 4.72 -15.71
C GLU A 130 12.40 4.31 -17.08
N GLY A 131 11.09 4.45 -17.23
CA GLY A 131 10.43 4.17 -18.51
C GLY A 131 10.45 2.69 -18.91
N MET A 132 10.33 1.78 -17.96
CA MET A 132 10.29 0.34 -18.20
C MET A 132 9.29 -0.03 -19.30
N ALA A 133 9.70 -0.87 -20.26
CA ALA A 133 8.84 -1.34 -21.34
C ALA A 133 7.63 -2.12 -20.78
N GLN A 134 6.49 -2.06 -21.46
CA GLN A 134 5.25 -2.72 -21.03
C GLN A 134 5.26 -4.23 -21.31
N GLY A 135 4.42 -4.96 -20.60
CA GLY A 135 4.18 -6.40 -20.80
C GLY A 135 5.17 -7.31 -20.12
N GLU A 136 5.40 -8.46 -20.71
CA GLU A 136 6.42 -9.41 -20.29
C GLU A 136 7.77 -9.06 -20.91
N LEU A 137 8.81 -9.04 -20.08
CA LEU A 137 10.16 -8.71 -20.52
C LEU A 137 10.96 -9.98 -20.86
N PRO A 138 12.06 -9.86 -21.61
CA PRO A 138 12.89 -11.01 -22.02
C PRO A 138 13.49 -11.81 -20.85
N ASP A 139 13.63 -11.21 -19.67
CA ASP A 139 14.12 -11.86 -18.46
C ASP A 139 13.05 -12.62 -17.67
N GLY A 140 11.81 -12.61 -18.16
CA GLY A 140 10.64 -13.23 -17.56
C GLY A 140 9.91 -12.34 -16.54
N THR A 141 10.35 -11.09 -16.36
CA THR A 141 9.62 -10.09 -15.57
C THR A 141 8.28 -9.80 -16.23
N ARG A 142 7.22 -9.81 -15.45
CA ARG A 142 5.84 -9.54 -15.89
C ARG A 142 5.26 -8.36 -15.14
N GLN A 143 4.36 -7.63 -15.77
CA GLN A 143 3.76 -6.47 -15.13
C GLN A 143 2.35 -6.15 -15.64
N ILE A 144 1.57 -5.52 -14.77
CA ILE A 144 0.20 -5.06 -15.06
C ILE A 144 -0.16 -3.88 -14.15
N SER A 145 -1.10 -3.08 -14.59
CA SER A 145 -1.84 -2.10 -13.79
C SER A 145 -3.33 -2.19 -14.08
N LEU A 146 -4.12 -1.39 -13.41
CA LEU A 146 -5.58 -1.33 -13.63
C LEU A 146 -5.95 -1.08 -15.11
N ARG A 147 -5.11 -0.40 -15.89
CA ARG A 147 -5.44 0.07 -17.24
C ARG A 147 -4.51 -0.41 -18.33
N SER A 148 -3.36 -0.99 -17.99
CA SER A 148 -2.35 -1.38 -18.97
C SER A 148 -1.50 -2.55 -18.50
N THR A 149 -0.68 -3.08 -19.38
CA THR A 149 0.34 -4.09 -19.07
C THR A 149 1.65 -3.46 -18.56
N GLY A 150 1.57 -2.34 -17.89
CA GLY A 150 2.73 -1.62 -17.36
C GLY A 150 2.32 -0.61 -16.29
N TYR A 151 3.19 0.34 -16.04
CA TYR A 151 3.01 1.38 -15.04
C TYR A 151 1.81 2.29 -15.35
N MET A 152 1.04 2.62 -14.31
CA MET A 152 0.01 3.64 -14.32
C MET A 152 0.36 4.69 -13.25
N GLY A 153 0.73 5.88 -13.67
CA GLY A 153 1.13 6.96 -12.77
C GLY A 153 0.03 7.38 -11.79
N PRO A 154 0.38 8.01 -10.67
CA PRO A 154 -0.54 8.68 -9.77
C PRO A 154 -1.54 9.59 -10.48
N GLY A 155 -2.81 9.54 -10.07
CA GLY A 155 -3.89 10.26 -10.76
C GLY A 155 -4.82 11.04 -9.84
N ALA A 156 -4.49 11.21 -8.55
CA ALA A 156 -5.30 11.96 -7.60
C ALA A 156 -5.69 13.34 -8.12
N GLY A 157 -6.95 13.71 -7.91
CA GLY A 157 -7.50 15.01 -8.28
C GLY A 157 -6.98 16.15 -7.38
N PRO A 158 -7.48 17.37 -7.60
CA PRO A 158 -7.23 18.46 -6.67
C PRO A 158 -7.87 18.17 -5.31
N GLY A 159 -7.10 18.32 -4.23
CA GLY A 159 -7.58 17.99 -2.88
C GLY A 159 -6.44 17.58 -1.96
N PRO A 160 -6.70 16.76 -0.95
CA PRO A 160 -5.66 16.15 -0.15
C PRO A 160 -4.67 15.34 -0.98
N TYR A 161 -3.45 15.18 -0.47
CA TYR A 161 -2.50 14.24 -1.05
C TYR A 161 -3.02 12.81 -0.90
N HIS A 162 -2.93 12.02 -1.98
CA HIS A 162 -2.98 10.57 -1.90
C HIS A 162 -1.58 10.00 -1.66
N HIS A 163 -1.52 8.87 -0.98
CA HIS A 163 -0.30 8.13 -0.68
C HIS A 163 -0.20 6.92 -1.62
N TYR A 164 0.84 6.91 -2.43
CA TYR A 164 1.15 5.80 -3.32
C TYR A 164 2.21 4.95 -2.67
N THR A 165 1.80 3.78 -2.20
CA THR A 165 2.69 2.86 -1.51
C THR A 165 3.31 1.90 -2.52
N PHE A 166 4.64 1.86 -2.54
CA PHE A 166 5.44 0.87 -3.27
C PHE A 166 5.90 -0.17 -2.27
N GLU A 167 5.55 -1.42 -2.48
CA GLU A 167 5.95 -2.55 -1.64
C GLU A 167 6.79 -3.52 -2.46
N LEU A 168 8.05 -3.74 -2.06
CA LEU A 168 8.94 -4.71 -2.67
C LEU A 168 9.05 -5.94 -1.78
N TYR A 169 8.83 -7.11 -2.34
CA TYR A 169 8.95 -8.40 -1.67
C TYR A 169 10.05 -9.24 -2.31
N ALA A 170 10.92 -9.83 -1.50
CA ALA A 170 11.87 -10.84 -1.92
C ALA A 170 11.33 -12.22 -1.61
N LEU A 171 11.27 -13.10 -2.61
CA LEU A 171 10.68 -14.43 -2.51
C LEU A 171 11.73 -15.52 -2.73
N ASP A 172 11.61 -16.64 -2.02
CA ASP A 172 12.40 -17.86 -2.23
C ASP A 172 11.87 -18.74 -3.38
N THR A 173 10.97 -18.21 -4.19
CA THR A 173 10.36 -18.90 -5.33
C THR A 173 10.12 -17.94 -6.48
N LYS A 174 9.85 -18.47 -7.68
CA LYS A 174 9.21 -17.75 -8.78
C LYS A 174 7.72 -18.07 -8.81
N LEU A 175 6.92 -17.08 -9.19
CA LEU A 175 5.47 -17.24 -9.24
C LEU A 175 5.02 -17.76 -10.61
N ASP A 176 4.30 -18.89 -10.62
CA ASP A 176 3.71 -19.44 -11.85
C ASP A 176 2.34 -18.78 -12.14
N ILE A 177 2.39 -17.47 -12.38
CA ILE A 177 1.22 -16.65 -12.71
C ILE A 177 1.44 -16.04 -14.09
N PRO A 178 0.62 -16.44 -15.09
CA PRO A 178 0.75 -15.95 -16.46
C PRO A 178 0.38 -14.48 -16.57
N MET A 179 0.76 -13.85 -17.69
CA MET A 179 0.30 -12.50 -18.04
C MET A 179 -1.23 -12.49 -18.21
N PRO A 180 -1.96 -11.69 -17.43
CA PRO A 180 -3.40 -11.54 -17.58
C PRO A 180 -3.77 -10.49 -18.60
N GLN A 181 -5.06 -10.39 -18.92
CA GLN A 181 -5.59 -9.21 -19.59
C GLN A 181 -5.63 -8.02 -18.62
N PRO A 182 -5.44 -6.77 -19.08
CA PRO A 182 -5.41 -5.58 -18.21
C PRO A 182 -6.62 -5.43 -17.28
N ALA A 183 -7.82 -5.82 -17.73
CA ALA A 183 -9.04 -5.80 -16.90
C ALA A 183 -9.00 -6.71 -15.66
N GLN A 184 -8.02 -7.61 -15.56
CA GLN A 184 -7.90 -8.60 -14.47
C GLN A 184 -6.86 -8.20 -13.40
N ALA A 185 -6.46 -6.93 -13.35
CA ALA A 185 -5.40 -6.48 -12.41
C ALA A 185 -5.72 -6.79 -10.93
N ALA A 186 -6.98 -6.66 -10.51
CA ALA A 186 -7.40 -6.95 -9.13
C ALA A 186 -7.30 -8.44 -8.80
N ASP A 187 -7.75 -9.31 -9.71
CA ASP A 187 -7.68 -10.77 -9.53
C ASP A 187 -6.24 -11.25 -9.56
N THR A 188 -5.43 -10.68 -10.47
CA THR A 188 -3.99 -10.98 -10.56
C THR A 188 -3.26 -10.57 -9.29
N ARG A 189 -3.55 -9.39 -8.75
CA ARG A 189 -2.99 -8.97 -7.47
C ARG A 189 -3.35 -9.94 -6.36
N THR A 190 -4.61 -10.35 -6.27
CA THR A 190 -5.06 -11.32 -5.28
C THR A 190 -4.34 -12.65 -5.44
N ALA A 191 -4.20 -13.16 -6.67
CA ALA A 191 -3.48 -14.39 -6.96
C ALA A 191 -2.00 -14.30 -6.56
N ILE A 192 -1.33 -13.19 -6.88
CA ILE A 192 0.08 -12.95 -6.52
C ILE A 192 0.25 -12.87 -5.00
N VAL A 193 -0.59 -12.09 -4.31
CA VAL A 193 -0.51 -11.95 -2.84
C VAL A 193 -0.69 -13.31 -2.16
N ASN A 194 -1.65 -14.12 -2.62
CA ASN A 194 -1.86 -15.47 -2.08
C ASN A 194 -0.68 -16.40 -2.40
N ALA A 195 -0.10 -16.30 -3.61
CA ALA A 195 1.03 -17.13 -4.00
C ALA A 195 2.36 -16.74 -3.30
N MET A 196 2.45 -15.55 -2.71
CA MET A 196 3.60 -15.14 -1.89
C MET A 196 3.54 -15.70 -0.46
N ASP A 197 2.39 -16.25 -0.02
CA ASP A 197 2.24 -16.72 1.36
C ASP A 197 3.20 -17.87 1.67
N GLY A 198 3.97 -17.72 2.75
CA GLY A 198 5.03 -18.64 3.14
C GLY A 198 6.37 -18.48 2.40
N HIS A 199 6.45 -17.63 1.38
CA HIS A 199 7.63 -17.47 0.51
C HIS A 199 8.40 -16.16 0.69
N VAL A 200 7.95 -15.25 1.56
CA VAL A 200 8.56 -13.92 1.72
C VAL A 200 9.79 -13.98 2.63
N LEU A 201 10.97 -13.68 2.08
CA LEU A 201 12.25 -13.59 2.77
C LEU A 201 12.56 -12.17 3.28
N GLY A 202 12.03 -11.15 2.61
CA GLY A 202 12.25 -9.75 2.98
C GLY A 202 11.24 -8.82 2.31
N LYS A 203 11.08 -7.64 2.91
CA LYS A 203 10.14 -6.62 2.44
C LYS A 203 10.76 -5.24 2.59
N ALA A 204 10.53 -4.36 1.60
CA ALA A 204 10.82 -2.94 1.67
C ALA A 204 9.59 -2.14 1.25
N VAL A 205 9.46 -0.93 1.79
CA VAL A 205 8.39 0.00 1.45
C VAL A 205 8.97 1.35 1.12
N LEU A 206 8.43 2.00 0.10
CA LEU A 206 8.70 3.39 -0.28
C LEU A 206 7.36 4.06 -0.54
N VAL A 207 7.15 5.26 0.00
CA VAL A 207 5.91 6.01 -0.17
C VAL A 207 6.16 7.24 -1.04
N ALA A 208 5.23 7.51 -1.97
CA ALA A 208 5.15 8.75 -2.71
C ALA A 208 3.81 9.45 -2.42
N ARG A 209 3.79 10.77 -2.43
CA ARG A 209 2.55 11.53 -2.34
C ARG A 209 2.29 12.28 -3.64
N PHE A 210 1.02 12.38 -4.01
CA PHE A 210 0.62 13.18 -5.16
C PHE A 210 -0.80 13.69 -5.01
N HIS A 211 -1.03 14.91 -5.47
CA HIS A 211 -2.32 15.46 -5.83
C HIS A 211 -2.15 16.42 -7.01
N ARG A 212 -3.18 16.61 -7.79
CA ARG A 212 -3.16 17.59 -8.87
C ARG A 212 -3.42 18.98 -8.33
N GLU A 213 -2.55 19.95 -8.64
CA GLU A 213 -2.76 21.34 -8.27
C GLU A 213 -3.98 21.95 -9.00
N LEU A 214 -4.84 22.67 -8.28
CA LEU A 214 -6.06 23.30 -8.82
C LEU A 214 -5.75 24.22 -10.01
N ARG A 215 -4.67 24.98 -9.96
CA ARG A 215 -4.27 25.91 -11.05
C ARG A 215 -3.92 25.11 -12.32
N LYS A 216 -3.11 24.09 -12.20
CA LYS A 216 -2.73 23.21 -13.34
C LYS A 216 -3.93 22.44 -13.87
N ALA A 217 -4.85 22.00 -13.01
CA ALA A 217 -6.08 21.33 -13.44
C ALA A 217 -6.99 22.26 -14.25
N ARG A 218 -7.18 23.52 -13.83
CA ARG A 218 -7.97 24.52 -14.55
C ARG A 218 -7.35 24.90 -15.90
N GLN A 219 -6.01 25.06 -15.96
CA GLN A 219 -5.31 25.35 -17.20
C GLN A 219 -5.52 24.22 -18.23
N ARG A 220 -5.32 22.98 -17.85
CA ARG A 220 -5.55 21.82 -18.73
C ARG A 220 -6.99 21.70 -19.21
N ALA A 221 -7.97 21.98 -18.34
CA ALA A 221 -9.38 21.99 -18.74
C ALA A 221 -9.65 23.05 -19.82
N ARG A 222 -9.02 24.24 -19.71
CA ARG A 222 -9.09 25.28 -20.74
C ARG A 222 -8.42 24.85 -22.05
N ASP A 223 -7.21 24.27 -21.94
CA ASP A 223 -6.44 23.84 -23.12
C ASP A 223 -7.14 22.68 -23.87
N SER A 224 -7.92 21.85 -23.15
CA SER A 224 -8.66 20.72 -23.72
C SER A 224 -10.03 21.08 -24.28
N CYS A 225 -10.58 22.26 -23.96
CA CYS A 225 -11.89 22.72 -24.41
C CYS A 225 -11.83 24.17 -24.92
N PRO A 226 -11.50 24.39 -26.18
CA PRO A 226 -11.35 25.74 -26.78
C PRO A 226 -12.65 26.56 -26.79
N LEU A 227 -13.81 25.98 -26.47
CA LEU A 227 -15.10 26.68 -26.46
C LEU A 227 -15.33 27.63 -25.27
N PHE A 228 -14.37 27.77 -24.34
CA PHE A 228 -14.44 28.69 -23.20
C PHE A 228 -13.63 29.99 -23.37
N LEU A 229 -13.23 30.35 -24.59
CA LEU A 229 -12.41 31.53 -24.84
C LEU A 229 -13.19 32.76 -25.35
N GLU A 230 -14.53 32.74 -25.34
CA GLU A 230 -15.34 33.91 -25.67
C GLU A 230 -16.35 34.21 -24.54
N GLU A 231 -15.90 34.96 -23.54
CA GLU A 231 -16.69 35.94 -22.76
C GLU A 231 -15.76 36.95 -22.09
#